data_b47f82df6aa706890bc11e16aa3ef5de
#
_entry.id   b47f82df6aa706890bc11e16aa3ef5de
#
_cell.length_a   1.000
_cell.length_b   1.000
_cell.length_c   1.000
_cell.angle_alpha   90.00
_cell.angle_beta   90.00
_cell.angle_gamma   90.00
#
_symmetry.space_group_name_H-M   'P 1'
#
loop_
_entity.id
_entity.type
_entity.pdbx_description
1 polymer ?
#
loop_
_entity_poly.entity_id
_entity_poly.type
_entity_poly.pdbx_seq_one_letter_code
_entity_poly.pdbx_strand_id
1 'polypeptide(L)'
;MRKPLLRAVAFGGCLCAGMFSHAALAQSSVTIYGIIDQGINYISNAQALNAAGARVGKTQWTTSSTVMAGNQLGFLGSEDLGGGYKAIFRLETGFDIGTGKLQEGGTFFGRQAYVGMTTPYGSVTLGRQYDSVVDFLRPLSAAAVGGGGTFTAHGNDIDNFADTYRTNNAVKYTSPSWRGLTVSGMYSFGGVAGSLTRNSIYSFGASYGAGPYKVAAAYLKVHDPNQSFFGNNTLSSTTGNNVGTVTGIQSNPVYSGFASASTYQVIGAGAQYGASNFFVGANYSNVRFGDLGDPNSGTLSMTNPLGYHGTAVFNSYAAYVRYLPRPDIALTGAYDFLTGGAIDGKPPAHYNQFNAAAHYLLSKRTDLYVLATYVIASGTDSTNQPAVASILTLTPSDSSHQLILRLGIMHFF
;
A
#
# COMPACT_ATOMS: atom_id res chain seq x y z
N MET A 1 -68.09 -8.62 70.09
CA MET A 1 -67.39 -8.04 71.26
C MET A 1 -65.95 -7.80 70.90
N ARG A 2 -65.47 -6.57 71.10
CA ARG A 2 -64.10 -6.07 71.20
C ARG A 2 -63.14 -6.37 69.99
N LYS A 3 -62.96 -5.34 69.21
CA LYS A 3 -61.78 -5.12 68.32
C LYS A 3 -60.55 -4.74 69.16
N PRO A 4 -59.35 -5.04 68.72
CA PRO A 4 -58.27 -4.08 68.94
C PRO A 4 -57.68 -3.54 67.66
N LEU A 5 -57.29 -2.28 67.77
CA LEU A 5 -56.57 -1.43 66.84
C LEU A 5 -55.19 -1.98 66.45
N LEU A 6 -54.87 -1.92 65.17
CA LEU A 6 -53.45 -1.97 64.69
C LEU A 6 -53.02 -0.56 64.37
N ARG A 7 -51.94 -0.11 65.01
CA ARG A 7 -51.22 1.14 64.71
C ARG A 7 -50.30 0.86 63.50
N ALA A 8 -50.46 1.65 62.43
CA ALA A 8 -49.52 1.73 61.38
C ALA A 8 -48.39 2.70 61.76
N VAL A 9 -47.16 2.21 61.71
CA VAL A 9 -45.94 3.00 61.84
C VAL A 9 -45.50 3.32 60.42
N ALA A 10 -45.55 4.60 60.03
CA ALA A 10 -44.95 5.12 58.82
C ALA A 10 -43.45 5.35 59.08
N PHE A 11 -42.60 4.58 58.41
CA PHE A 11 -41.16 4.83 58.29
C PHE A 11 -40.76 4.77 56.83
N GLY A 12 -40.03 5.74 56.44
CA GLY A 12 -39.19 5.55 55.28
C GLY A 12 -39.32 6.59 54.24
N GLY A 13 -38.77 7.76 54.47
CA GLY A 13 -38.33 8.64 53.40
C GLY A 13 -37.19 7.96 52.64
N CYS A 14 -37.49 7.46 51.46
CA CYS A 14 -36.45 7.00 50.57
C CYS A 14 -35.83 8.20 49.86
N LEU A 15 -34.60 8.55 50.21
CA LEU A 15 -33.75 9.43 49.43
C LEU A 15 -33.52 8.78 48.07
N CYS A 16 -34.29 9.11 47.06
CA CYS A 16 -33.89 8.97 45.65
C CYS A 16 -32.89 10.08 45.36
N ALA A 17 -31.62 9.83 45.75
CA ALA A 17 -30.50 10.56 45.16
C ALA A 17 -30.52 10.25 43.66
N GLY A 18 -31.03 11.20 42.86
CA GLY A 18 -30.95 11.13 41.42
C GLY A 18 -29.50 11.04 40.98
N MET A 19 -29.09 9.85 40.57
CA MET A 19 -27.92 9.73 39.67
C MET A 19 -28.29 10.45 38.38
N PHE A 20 -28.02 11.74 38.35
CA PHE A 20 -27.84 12.40 37.07
C PHE A 20 -26.61 11.76 36.44
N SER A 21 -26.80 10.64 35.74
CA SER A 21 -25.87 10.20 34.72
C SER A 21 -25.74 11.39 33.79
N HIS A 22 -24.66 12.10 33.88
CA HIS A 22 -24.23 13.00 32.82
C HIS A 22 -24.08 12.07 31.59
N ALA A 23 -25.10 12.02 30.77
CA ALA A 23 -24.94 11.51 29.41
C ALA A 23 -23.85 12.40 28.79
N ALA A 24 -22.61 11.92 28.86
CA ALA A 24 -21.57 12.47 28.05
C ALA A 24 -22.11 12.37 26.63
N LEU A 25 -22.52 13.50 26.07
CA LEU A 25 -22.87 13.57 24.65
C LEU A 25 -21.58 13.29 23.91
N ALA A 26 -21.29 12.01 23.73
CA ALA A 26 -20.19 11.55 22.90
C ALA A 26 -20.41 12.18 21.53
N GLN A 27 -19.60 13.14 21.16
CA GLN A 27 -19.68 13.79 19.86
C GLN A 27 -19.18 12.80 18.81
N SER A 28 -20.10 11.96 18.35
CA SER A 28 -19.82 11.03 17.25
C SER A 28 -19.77 11.81 15.95
N SER A 29 -18.74 11.61 15.17
CA SER A 29 -18.61 12.19 13.84
C SER A 29 -18.34 11.12 12.80
N VAL A 30 -19.00 11.23 11.65
CA VAL A 30 -18.69 10.46 10.46
C VAL A 30 -18.35 11.43 9.34
N THR A 31 -17.17 11.31 8.80
CA THR A 31 -16.69 12.10 7.67
C THR A 31 -16.71 11.24 6.43
N ILE A 32 -17.34 11.73 5.37
CA ILE A 32 -17.23 11.17 4.02
C ILE A 32 -16.14 11.95 3.30
N TYR A 33 -15.24 11.23 2.63
CA TYR A 33 -14.14 11.82 1.87
C TYR A 33 -13.84 10.98 0.64
N GLY A 34 -13.15 11.58 -0.32
CA GLY A 34 -12.74 10.82 -1.49
C GLY A 34 -11.75 11.55 -2.38
N ILE A 35 -11.23 10.79 -3.34
CA ILE A 35 -10.31 11.24 -4.37
C ILE A 35 -10.76 10.64 -5.69
N ILE A 36 -10.73 11.44 -6.74
CA ILE A 36 -10.93 11.01 -8.12
C ILE A 36 -9.70 11.46 -8.92
N ASP A 37 -9.05 10.53 -9.59
CA ASP A 37 -7.92 10.74 -10.48
C ASP A 37 -8.18 10.01 -11.80
N GLN A 38 -8.16 10.73 -12.91
CA GLN A 38 -8.32 10.18 -14.25
C GLN A 38 -7.40 10.89 -15.24
N GLY A 39 -6.92 10.15 -16.24
CA GLY A 39 -6.05 10.75 -17.25
C GLY A 39 -5.95 9.91 -18.52
N ILE A 40 -5.37 10.54 -19.55
CA ILE A 40 -5.07 9.95 -20.85
C ILE A 40 -3.60 9.58 -20.87
N ASN A 41 -3.28 8.39 -21.34
CA ASN A 41 -1.94 7.85 -21.42
C ASN A 41 -1.55 7.56 -22.87
N TYR A 42 -0.32 7.91 -23.22
CA TYR A 42 0.45 7.38 -24.33
C TYR A 42 1.48 6.40 -23.78
N ILE A 43 1.49 5.15 -24.26
CA ILE A 43 2.42 4.10 -23.84
C ILE A 43 3.15 3.58 -25.04
N SER A 44 4.48 3.60 -24.99
CA SER A 44 5.32 3.02 -26.04
C SER A 44 5.52 1.53 -25.82
N ASN A 45 5.68 0.76 -26.90
CA ASN A 45 6.14 -0.64 -26.89
C ASN A 45 5.35 -1.59 -25.98
N ALA A 46 4.08 -1.33 -25.67
CA ALA A 46 3.24 -2.24 -24.88
C ALA A 46 3.17 -3.62 -25.59
N GLN A 47 3.32 -4.70 -24.83
CA GLN A 47 3.20 -6.07 -25.35
C GLN A 47 1.82 -6.32 -25.96
N ALA A 48 1.80 -6.88 -27.15
CA ALA A 48 0.63 -7.41 -27.82
C ALA A 48 0.98 -8.76 -28.44
N LEU A 49 -0.04 -9.56 -28.74
CA LEU A 49 0.16 -10.78 -29.54
C LEU A 49 -0.15 -10.48 -31.00
N ASN A 50 0.71 -10.93 -31.90
CA ASN A 50 0.42 -10.93 -33.33
C ASN A 50 -0.48 -12.12 -33.70
N ALA A 51 -0.86 -12.23 -34.98
CA ALA A 51 -1.72 -13.31 -35.48
C ALA A 51 -1.11 -14.72 -35.27
N ALA A 52 0.21 -14.83 -35.15
CA ALA A 52 0.90 -16.10 -34.87
C ALA A 52 1.07 -16.37 -33.37
N GLY A 53 0.52 -15.53 -32.47
CA GLY A 53 0.66 -15.65 -31.02
C GLY A 53 2.03 -15.21 -30.49
N ALA A 54 2.90 -14.62 -31.30
CA ALA A 54 4.17 -14.06 -30.84
C ALA A 54 3.99 -12.67 -30.23
N ARG A 55 4.78 -12.35 -29.19
CA ARG A 55 4.81 -11.02 -28.57
C ARG A 55 5.41 -10.00 -29.51
N VAL A 56 4.83 -8.82 -29.58
CA VAL A 56 5.30 -7.67 -30.35
C VAL A 56 4.99 -6.39 -29.59
N GLY A 57 5.84 -5.38 -29.74
CA GLY A 57 5.64 -4.06 -29.16
C GLY A 57 4.68 -3.20 -30.00
N LYS A 58 3.68 -2.61 -29.35
CA LYS A 58 2.72 -1.68 -29.97
C LYS A 58 2.60 -0.41 -29.14
N THR A 59 2.35 0.71 -29.83
CA THR A 59 1.90 1.93 -29.15
C THR A 59 0.48 1.73 -28.64
N GLN A 60 0.22 2.15 -27.40
CA GLN A 60 -1.09 2.06 -26.80
C GLN A 60 -1.55 3.45 -26.32
N TRP A 61 -2.77 3.81 -26.64
CA TRP A 61 -3.48 4.93 -26.07
C TRP A 61 -4.60 4.40 -25.20
N THR A 62 -4.68 4.91 -23.97
CA THR A 62 -5.70 4.46 -23.03
C THR A 62 -6.03 5.56 -22.03
N THR A 63 -7.18 5.46 -21.39
CA THR A 63 -7.46 6.20 -20.16
C THR A 63 -7.22 5.28 -18.98
N SER A 64 -6.73 5.83 -17.89
CA SER A 64 -6.63 5.08 -16.64
C SER A 64 -6.90 5.97 -15.45
N SER A 65 -7.33 5.36 -14.38
CA SER A 65 -7.57 6.01 -13.09
C SER A 65 -6.51 5.59 -12.08
N THR A 66 -6.51 6.20 -10.90
CA THR A 66 -5.66 5.78 -9.76
C THR A 66 -4.15 5.87 -9.99
N VAL A 67 -3.69 6.83 -10.79
CA VAL A 67 -2.25 6.97 -11.07
C VAL A 67 -1.59 7.93 -10.09
N MET A 68 -1.99 9.21 -10.07
CA MET A 68 -1.40 10.20 -9.15
C MET A 68 -1.86 9.97 -7.71
N ALA A 69 -3.13 9.61 -7.53
CA ALA A 69 -3.69 9.16 -6.26
C ALA A 69 -4.70 8.04 -6.48
N GLY A 70 -4.81 7.13 -5.52
CA GLY A 70 -5.79 6.06 -5.57
C GLY A 70 -7.22 6.62 -5.51
N ASN A 71 -8.05 6.36 -6.55
CA ASN A 71 -9.48 6.68 -6.46
C ASN A 71 -10.08 5.99 -5.26
N GLN A 72 -10.75 6.74 -4.43
CA GLN A 72 -11.32 6.22 -3.21
C GLN A 72 -12.56 6.99 -2.78
N LEU A 73 -13.48 6.25 -2.16
CA LEU A 73 -14.56 6.77 -1.35
C LEU A 73 -14.43 6.16 0.05
N GLY A 74 -14.38 7.00 1.07
CA GLY A 74 -14.13 6.56 2.44
C GLY A 74 -15.10 7.15 3.45
N PHE A 75 -15.30 6.37 4.52
CA PHE A 75 -16.01 6.75 5.73
C PHE A 75 -15.04 6.66 6.90
N LEU A 76 -14.83 7.75 7.60
CA LEU A 76 -14.03 7.84 8.80
C LEU A 76 -14.93 8.21 9.98
N GLY A 77 -15.01 7.33 10.98
CA GLY A 77 -15.82 7.56 12.17
C GLY A 77 -14.97 7.70 13.42
N SER A 78 -15.44 8.57 14.32
CA SER A 78 -14.84 8.75 15.63
C SER A 78 -15.93 9.03 16.66
N GLU A 79 -15.89 8.33 17.80
CA GLU A 79 -16.73 8.52 18.96
C GLU A 79 -15.83 8.79 20.16
N ASP A 80 -16.04 9.92 20.85
CA ASP A 80 -15.30 10.27 22.06
C ASP A 80 -15.91 9.51 23.25
N LEU A 81 -15.10 8.66 23.88
CA LEU A 81 -15.50 7.86 25.04
C LEU A 81 -15.15 8.53 26.38
N GLY A 82 -14.59 9.74 26.33
CA GLY A 82 -14.08 10.45 27.51
C GLY A 82 -12.68 10.03 27.92
N GLY A 83 -12.04 10.83 28.78
CA GLY A 83 -10.70 10.52 29.32
C GLY A 83 -9.58 10.43 28.28
N GLY A 84 -9.77 10.96 27.07
CA GLY A 84 -8.80 10.85 25.96
C GLY A 84 -8.91 9.54 25.17
N TYR A 85 -9.94 8.72 25.42
CA TYR A 85 -10.25 7.50 24.70
C TYR A 85 -11.25 7.77 23.58
N LYS A 86 -11.03 7.17 22.39
CA LYS A 86 -11.95 7.27 21.25
C LYS A 86 -12.11 5.91 20.59
N ALA A 87 -13.34 5.51 20.30
CA ALA A 87 -13.58 4.46 19.32
C ALA A 87 -13.44 5.05 17.91
N ILE A 88 -12.80 4.32 17.01
CA ILE A 88 -12.57 4.77 15.62
C ILE A 88 -12.90 3.65 14.66
N PHE A 89 -13.32 4.02 13.46
CA PHE A 89 -13.37 3.09 12.32
C PHE A 89 -12.98 3.79 11.03
N ARG A 90 -12.54 3.00 10.06
CA ARG A 90 -12.32 3.43 8.68
C ARG A 90 -12.81 2.36 7.73
N LEU A 91 -13.62 2.77 6.75
CA LEU A 91 -14.10 1.95 5.64
C LEU A 91 -13.77 2.69 4.36
N GLU A 92 -12.96 2.11 3.47
CA GLU A 92 -12.45 2.77 2.28
C GLU A 92 -12.49 1.83 1.09
N THR A 93 -13.20 2.22 0.04
CA THR A 93 -13.28 1.49 -1.24
C THR A 93 -12.43 2.16 -2.30
N GLY A 94 -11.75 1.35 -3.11
CA GLY A 94 -11.11 1.78 -4.35
C GLY A 94 -12.01 1.48 -5.55
N PHE A 95 -12.04 2.36 -6.53
CA PHE A 95 -12.82 2.16 -7.74
C PHE A 95 -12.11 2.72 -8.97
N ASP A 96 -12.43 2.14 -10.11
CA ASP A 96 -12.00 2.63 -11.43
C ASP A 96 -13.08 3.53 -12.00
N ILE A 97 -12.78 4.82 -12.21
CA ILE A 97 -13.77 5.78 -12.70
C ILE A 97 -14.09 5.56 -14.19
N GLY A 98 -13.19 4.95 -14.95
CA GLY A 98 -13.40 4.67 -16.37
C GLY A 98 -14.43 3.55 -16.61
N THR A 99 -14.59 2.64 -15.64
CA THR A 99 -15.43 1.45 -15.77
C THR A 99 -16.50 1.33 -14.68
N GLY A 100 -16.37 2.07 -13.56
CA GLY A 100 -17.21 1.93 -12.38
C GLY A 100 -16.92 0.67 -11.55
N LYS A 101 -15.91 -0.14 -11.88
CA LYS A 101 -15.58 -1.37 -11.16
C LYS A 101 -14.85 -1.08 -9.86
N LEU A 102 -15.07 -1.93 -8.86
CA LEU A 102 -14.26 -1.94 -7.64
C LEU A 102 -12.84 -2.40 -7.97
N GLN A 103 -11.86 -1.78 -7.30
CA GLN A 103 -10.46 -2.19 -7.33
C GLN A 103 -10.16 -3.23 -6.25
N GLU A 104 -8.89 -3.49 -5.96
CA GLU A 104 -8.42 -4.43 -4.93
C GLU A 104 -9.12 -5.80 -5.03
N GLY A 105 -9.12 -6.38 -6.24
CA GLY A 105 -9.72 -7.69 -6.52
C GLY A 105 -11.25 -7.72 -6.46
N GLY A 106 -11.92 -6.56 -6.61
CA GLY A 106 -13.38 -6.46 -6.55
C GLY A 106 -13.94 -6.34 -5.14
N THR A 107 -13.08 -6.12 -4.15
CA THR A 107 -13.46 -6.00 -2.73
C THR A 107 -14.10 -4.65 -2.44
N PHE A 108 -15.29 -4.62 -1.81
CA PHE A 108 -16.04 -3.39 -1.58
C PHE A 108 -15.25 -2.38 -0.70
N PHE A 109 -14.76 -2.79 0.46
CA PHE A 109 -13.86 -1.98 1.28
C PHE A 109 -12.40 -2.46 1.12
N GLY A 110 -11.93 -2.55 -0.12
CA GLY A 110 -10.66 -3.17 -0.48
C GLY A 110 -9.42 -2.38 -0.09
N ARG A 111 -9.55 -1.07 0.16
CA ARG A 111 -8.41 -0.24 0.56
C ARG A 111 -8.14 -0.36 2.05
N GLN A 112 -9.13 -0.05 2.88
CA GLN A 112 -9.06 -0.19 4.34
C GLN A 112 -10.44 -0.53 4.91
N ALA A 113 -10.48 -1.42 5.89
CA ALA A 113 -11.68 -1.80 6.63
C ALA A 113 -11.26 -2.21 8.04
N TYR A 114 -11.32 -1.29 8.98
CA TYR A 114 -10.92 -1.56 10.37
C TYR A 114 -11.75 -0.79 11.38
N VAL A 115 -11.79 -1.33 12.58
CA VAL A 115 -12.26 -0.69 13.80
C VAL A 115 -11.12 -0.63 14.80
N GLY A 116 -11.14 0.30 15.72
CA GLY A 116 -10.10 0.39 16.73
C GLY A 116 -10.39 1.37 17.85
N MET A 117 -9.39 1.56 18.66
CA MET A 117 -9.42 2.49 19.79
C MET A 117 -8.15 3.36 19.78
N THR A 118 -8.34 4.66 19.93
CA THR A 118 -7.25 5.60 20.23
C THR A 118 -7.28 5.94 21.71
N THR A 119 -6.11 5.98 22.31
CA THR A 119 -5.89 6.28 23.73
C THR A 119 -4.76 7.30 23.87
N PRO A 120 -4.52 7.89 25.05
CA PRO A 120 -3.33 8.71 25.30
C PRO A 120 -2.00 7.97 25.07
N TYR A 121 -2.02 6.64 25.07
CA TYR A 121 -0.85 5.77 24.91
C TYR A 121 -0.67 5.23 23.50
N GLY A 122 -1.54 5.61 22.55
CA GLY A 122 -1.51 5.15 21.16
C GLY A 122 -2.83 4.57 20.70
N SER A 123 -2.83 4.01 19.50
CA SER A 123 -4.00 3.40 18.89
C SER A 123 -3.79 1.91 18.63
N VAL A 124 -4.88 1.13 18.81
CA VAL A 124 -4.95 -0.27 18.38
C VAL A 124 -6.08 -0.40 17.37
N THR A 125 -5.80 -0.99 16.22
CA THR A 125 -6.77 -1.20 15.14
C THR A 125 -6.81 -2.66 14.71
N LEU A 126 -7.99 -3.15 14.33
CA LEU A 126 -8.23 -4.52 13.90
C LEU A 126 -8.97 -4.52 12.57
N GLY A 127 -8.45 -5.28 11.60
CA GLY A 127 -9.06 -5.43 10.27
C GLY A 127 -8.06 -5.31 9.13
N ARG A 128 -8.57 -4.95 7.94
CA ARG A 128 -7.77 -4.75 6.73
C ARG A 128 -7.15 -3.36 6.74
N GLN A 129 -5.83 -3.30 6.64
CA GLN A 129 -5.07 -2.06 6.76
C GLN A 129 -3.69 -2.15 6.11
N TYR A 130 -2.97 -1.04 6.06
CA TYR A 130 -1.60 -0.99 5.58
C TYR A 130 -0.61 -1.51 6.63
N ASP A 131 0.51 -2.06 6.14
CA ASP A 131 1.66 -2.43 6.94
C ASP A 131 2.55 -1.22 7.28
N SER A 132 3.58 -1.43 8.11
CA SER A 132 4.47 -0.36 8.55
C SER A 132 5.38 0.19 7.42
N VAL A 133 5.61 -0.57 6.35
CA VAL A 133 6.37 -0.08 5.18
C VAL A 133 5.58 1.02 4.50
N VAL A 134 4.30 0.78 4.22
CA VAL A 134 3.41 1.80 3.64
C VAL A 134 3.26 3.00 4.58
N ASP A 135 3.00 2.76 5.87
CA ASP A 135 2.72 3.86 6.81
C ASP A 135 3.90 4.83 6.95
N PHE A 136 5.14 4.34 6.94
CA PHE A 136 6.32 5.13 7.25
C PHE A 136 7.20 5.49 6.04
N LEU A 137 7.28 4.61 5.03
CA LEU A 137 8.21 4.83 3.90
C LEU A 137 7.53 5.41 2.67
N ARG A 138 6.25 5.08 2.40
CA ARG A 138 5.50 5.73 1.32
C ARG A 138 5.53 7.26 1.40
N PRO A 139 5.33 7.91 2.58
CA PRO A 139 5.41 9.37 2.68
C PRO A 139 6.75 9.98 2.29
N LEU A 140 7.82 9.18 2.23
CA LEU A 140 9.18 9.56 1.86
C LEU A 140 9.57 9.09 0.45
N SER A 141 8.59 8.62 -0.37
CA SER A 141 8.80 8.16 -1.74
C SER A 141 8.36 9.19 -2.78
N ALA A 142 8.88 9.08 -4.00
CA ALA A 142 8.45 9.89 -5.13
C ALA A 142 6.95 9.74 -5.42
N ALA A 143 6.38 8.56 -5.19
CA ALA A 143 4.96 8.28 -5.36
C ALA A 143 4.06 9.20 -4.53
N ALA A 144 4.43 9.48 -3.28
CA ALA A 144 3.64 10.31 -2.38
C ALA A 144 3.86 11.82 -2.56
N VAL A 145 5.02 12.22 -3.06
CA VAL A 145 5.35 13.65 -3.21
C VAL A 145 4.96 14.24 -4.58
N GLY A 146 4.12 13.56 -5.34
CA GLY A 146 3.66 14.06 -6.64
C GLY A 146 4.67 13.84 -7.78
N GLY A 147 5.48 12.79 -7.68
CA GLY A 147 6.46 12.44 -8.71
C GLY A 147 5.86 11.65 -9.89
N GLY A 148 4.61 11.21 -9.79
CA GLY A 148 3.92 10.38 -10.79
C GLY A 148 3.12 9.24 -10.15
N GLY A 149 2.95 9.27 -8.81
CA GLY A 149 2.11 8.32 -8.09
C GLY A 149 2.50 6.85 -8.36
N THR A 150 1.54 6.04 -8.75
CA THR A 150 1.72 4.62 -9.04
C THR A 150 2.78 4.35 -10.11
N PHE A 151 2.97 5.24 -11.09
CA PHE A 151 3.99 5.04 -12.13
C PHE A 151 5.42 5.28 -11.66
N THR A 152 5.62 5.81 -10.46
CA THR A 152 6.95 5.95 -9.83
C THR A 152 7.26 4.83 -8.83
N ALA A 153 6.44 3.78 -8.79
CA ALA A 153 6.69 2.63 -7.95
C ALA A 153 7.98 1.91 -8.34
N HIS A 154 8.77 1.50 -7.37
CA HIS A 154 10.01 0.76 -7.58
C HIS A 154 9.69 -0.62 -8.18
N GLY A 155 10.15 -0.89 -9.40
CA GLY A 155 10.04 -2.19 -10.04
C GLY A 155 8.68 -2.89 -9.85
N ASN A 156 7.57 -2.26 -10.29
CA ASN A 156 6.20 -2.76 -10.05
C ASN A 156 5.80 -2.84 -8.56
N ASP A 157 6.28 -1.90 -7.76
CA ASP A 157 6.04 -1.83 -6.31
C ASP A 157 6.52 -3.09 -5.55
N ILE A 158 7.69 -3.56 -5.95
CA ILE A 158 8.30 -4.77 -5.37
C ILE A 158 8.51 -4.66 -3.86
N ASP A 159 8.54 -3.47 -3.30
CA ASP A 159 8.77 -3.18 -1.89
C ASP A 159 7.55 -2.59 -1.17
N ASN A 160 6.41 -2.46 -1.85
CA ASN A 160 5.17 -1.88 -1.34
C ASN A 160 5.25 -0.40 -0.93
N PHE A 161 6.23 0.36 -1.44
CA PHE A 161 6.34 1.80 -1.13
C PHE A 161 5.27 2.65 -1.84
N ALA A 162 4.61 2.11 -2.87
CA ALA A 162 3.50 2.77 -3.56
C ALA A 162 2.11 2.25 -3.15
N ASP A 163 2.01 1.52 -2.05
CA ASP A 163 0.79 1.03 -1.40
C ASP A 163 -0.08 0.04 -2.24
N THR A 164 0.54 -0.78 -3.06
CA THR A 164 -0.17 -1.78 -3.86
C THR A 164 -0.83 -2.85 -3.01
N TYR A 165 -0.16 -3.28 -1.93
CA TYR A 165 -0.61 -4.38 -1.08
C TYR A 165 -1.16 -3.91 0.26
N ARG A 166 -2.22 -4.57 0.74
CA ARG A 166 -2.83 -4.41 2.06
C ARG A 166 -2.79 -5.74 2.79
N THR A 167 -2.96 -5.68 4.09
CA THR A 167 -2.94 -6.85 4.97
C THR A 167 -4.31 -7.05 5.62
N ASN A 168 -4.90 -8.24 5.45
CA ASN A 168 -6.16 -8.62 6.10
C ASN A 168 -5.88 -9.20 7.50
N ASN A 169 -6.94 -9.34 8.31
CA ASN A 169 -6.91 -9.99 9.63
C ASN A 169 -5.80 -9.47 10.54
N ALA A 170 -5.48 -8.19 10.43
CA ALA A 170 -4.37 -7.59 11.14
C ALA A 170 -4.81 -6.91 12.43
N VAL A 171 -3.96 -7.03 13.45
CA VAL A 171 -3.95 -6.19 14.65
C VAL A 171 -2.73 -5.29 14.55
N LYS A 172 -2.93 -3.98 14.65
CA LYS A 172 -1.85 -2.99 14.56
C LYS A 172 -1.91 -2.04 15.75
N TYR A 173 -0.75 -1.80 16.34
CA TYR A 173 -0.53 -0.74 17.31
C TYR A 173 0.28 0.37 16.68
N THR A 174 -0.09 1.64 16.97
CA THR A 174 0.69 2.83 16.60
C THR A 174 0.81 3.74 17.81
N SER A 175 2.02 4.11 18.18
CA SER A 175 2.29 4.98 19.33
C SER A 175 1.82 6.42 19.09
N PRO A 176 1.61 7.21 20.14
CA PRO A 176 1.59 8.66 20.00
C PRO A 176 2.94 9.14 19.48
N SER A 177 2.96 10.34 18.90
CA SER A 177 4.25 10.98 18.56
C SER A 177 4.91 11.48 19.83
N TRP A 178 6.07 10.93 20.19
CA TRP A 178 6.87 11.37 21.31
C TRP A 178 8.09 12.14 20.81
N ARG A 179 8.07 13.47 21.00
CA ARG A 179 9.12 14.37 20.50
C ARG A 179 9.51 14.16 19.03
N GLY A 180 8.51 13.87 18.18
CA GLY A 180 8.68 13.60 16.77
C GLY A 180 8.90 12.13 16.40
N LEU A 181 9.13 11.23 17.36
CA LEU A 181 9.23 9.79 17.13
C LEU A 181 7.84 9.13 17.18
N THR A 182 7.52 8.35 16.18
CA THR A 182 6.35 7.47 16.12
C THR A 182 6.81 6.06 15.76
N VAL A 183 6.28 5.05 16.42
CA VAL A 183 6.55 3.63 16.15
C VAL A 183 5.24 2.87 15.90
N SER A 184 5.28 1.82 15.09
CA SER A 184 4.14 0.94 14.84
C SER A 184 4.59 -0.51 14.72
N GLY A 185 3.70 -1.41 15.13
CA GLY A 185 3.86 -2.85 14.94
C GLY A 185 2.54 -3.48 14.55
N MET A 186 2.56 -4.43 13.62
CA MET A 186 1.40 -5.15 13.11
C MET A 186 1.65 -6.63 13.06
N TYR A 187 0.62 -7.40 13.35
CA TYR A 187 0.57 -8.84 13.12
C TYR A 187 -0.76 -9.23 12.46
N SER A 188 -0.68 -10.05 11.43
CA SER A 188 -1.84 -10.63 10.75
C SER A 188 -1.84 -12.13 10.95
N PHE A 189 -2.98 -12.63 11.40
CA PHE A 189 -3.23 -14.06 11.58
C PHE A 189 -3.53 -14.71 10.24
N GLY A 190 -2.77 -15.74 9.88
CA GLY A 190 -2.94 -16.45 8.61
C GLY A 190 -4.22 -17.29 8.49
N GLY A 191 -4.98 -17.46 9.59
CA GLY A 191 -6.25 -18.17 9.60
C GLY A 191 -6.14 -19.70 9.40
N VAL A 192 -4.95 -20.27 9.61
CA VAL A 192 -4.69 -21.71 9.42
C VAL A 192 -4.84 -22.45 10.73
N ALA A 193 -5.78 -23.39 10.81
CA ALA A 193 -5.99 -24.21 12.00
C ALA A 193 -4.71 -24.97 12.40
N GLY A 194 -4.36 -24.93 13.67
CA GLY A 194 -3.17 -25.58 14.22
C GLY A 194 -1.83 -24.89 13.93
N SER A 195 -1.85 -23.72 13.24
CA SER A 195 -0.61 -22.97 12.96
C SER A 195 -0.82 -21.47 13.15
N LEU A 196 0.01 -20.86 14.00
CA LEU A 196 0.01 -19.42 14.22
C LEU A 196 0.85 -18.69 13.16
N THR A 197 1.83 -19.35 12.56
CA THR A 197 2.84 -18.74 11.69
C THR A 197 2.54 -18.91 10.19
N ARG A 198 1.82 -19.96 9.80
CA ARG A 198 1.48 -20.20 8.40
C ARG A 198 0.60 -19.07 7.86
N ASN A 199 0.92 -18.54 6.69
CA ASN A 199 0.27 -17.39 6.06
C ASN A 199 0.27 -16.12 6.92
N SER A 200 1.01 -16.08 8.03
CA SER A 200 1.08 -14.90 8.89
C SER A 200 1.89 -13.77 8.25
N ILE A 201 1.57 -12.55 8.67
CA ILE A 201 2.28 -11.35 8.22
C ILE A 201 2.61 -10.52 9.46
N TYR A 202 3.82 -9.96 9.50
CA TYR A 202 4.15 -9.00 10.54
C TYR A 202 5.02 -7.87 10.00
N SER A 203 4.84 -6.71 10.56
CA SER A 203 5.64 -5.53 10.21
C SER A 203 5.93 -4.67 11.43
N PHE A 204 7.04 -3.94 11.36
CA PHE A 204 7.45 -2.95 12.34
C PHE A 204 7.99 -1.73 11.61
N GLY A 205 7.81 -0.56 12.20
CA GLY A 205 8.37 0.65 11.62
C GLY A 205 8.47 1.78 12.63
N ALA A 206 9.32 2.73 12.29
CA ALA A 206 9.51 3.95 13.06
C ALA A 206 9.76 5.12 12.12
N SER A 207 9.25 6.29 12.48
CA SER A 207 9.57 7.56 11.83
C SER A 207 9.96 8.61 12.87
N TYR A 208 10.86 9.50 12.50
CA TYR A 208 11.25 10.64 13.29
C TYR A 208 11.20 11.91 12.44
N GLY A 209 10.54 12.94 12.96
CA GLY A 209 10.44 14.26 12.33
C GLY A 209 10.93 15.36 13.26
N ALA A 210 11.88 16.19 12.80
CA ALA A 210 12.39 17.33 13.53
C ALA A 210 12.68 18.49 12.57
N GLY A 211 11.93 19.59 12.70
CA GLY A 211 12.03 20.73 11.80
C GLY A 211 11.83 20.31 10.33
N PRO A 212 12.77 20.60 9.43
CA PRO A 212 12.68 20.26 8.02
C PRO A 212 13.01 18.79 7.70
N TYR A 213 13.49 18.02 8.67
CA TYR A 213 13.97 16.65 8.47
C TYR A 213 12.91 15.62 8.83
N LYS A 214 12.78 14.60 8.01
CA LYS A 214 12.02 13.38 8.28
C LYS A 214 12.88 12.18 7.92
N VAL A 215 12.90 11.18 8.78
CA VAL A 215 13.54 9.88 8.51
C VAL A 215 12.61 8.77 8.95
N ALA A 216 12.68 7.63 8.28
CA ALA A 216 11.93 6.45 8.66
C ALA A 216 12.67 5.18 8.28
N ALA A 217 12.36 4.10 9.02
CA ALA A 217 12.74 2.75 8.67
C ALA A 217 11.59 1.80 8.98
N ALA A 218 11.46 0.74 8.17
CA ALA A 218 10.42 -0.26 8.36
C ALA A 218 10.88 -1.65 7.88
N TYR A 219 10.20 -2.64 8.44
CA TYR A 219 10.37 -4.04 8.13
C TYR A 219 9.00 -4.69 7.90
N LEU A 220 8.92 -5.55 6.90
CA LEU A 220 7.76 -6.39 6.60
C LEU A 220 8.24 -7.82 6.34
N LYS A 221 7.53 -8.81 6.89
CA LYS A 221 7.66 -10.21 6.51
C LYS A 221 6.29 -10.83 6.29
N VAL A 222 6.16 -11.52 5.17
CA VAL A 222 4.97 -12.26 4.75
C VAL A 222 5.36 -13.73 4.59
N HIS A 223 4.66 -14.62 5.26
CA HIS A 223 4.76 -16.05 5.02
C HIS A 223 3.75 -16.45 3.94
N ASP A 224 4.18 -17.29 3.02
CA ASP A 224 3.41 -17.79 1.89
C ASP A 224 2.78 -16.62 1.08
N PRO A 225 3.59 -15.67 0.54
CA PRO A 225 3.10 -14.38 0.01
C PRO A 225 2.07 -14.54 -1.10
N ASN A 226 2.13 -15.62 -1.86
CA ASN A 226 1.22 -15.84 -2.97
C ASN A 226 -0.18 -16.35 -2.52
N GLN A 227 -0.28 -16.90 -1.31
CA GLN A 227 -1.48 -17.52 -0.75
C GLN A 227 -2.02 -16.79 0.48
N SER A 228 -1.20 -15.99 1.16
CA SER A 228 -1.57 -15.29 2.39
C SER A 228 -2.61 -14.18 2.15
N PHE A 229 -3.06 -13.57 3.22
CA PHE A 229 -3.94 -12.39 3.20
C PHE A 229 -3.24 -11.10 2.74
N PHE A 230 -2.12 -11.21 2.06
CA PHE A 230 -1.40 -10.09 1.49
C PHE A 230 -1.97 -9.74 0.11
N GLY A 231 -2.08 -8.46 -0.17
CA GLY A 231 -2.55 -7.99 -1.46
C GLY A 231 -4.08 -8.08 -1.65
N ASN A 232 -4.48 -8.65 -2.77
CA ASN A 232 -5.88 -8.71 -3.19
C ASN A 232 -6.57 -10.03 -2.81
N ASN A 233 -5.88 -10.97 -2.19
CA ASN A 233 -6.50 -12.17 -1.67
C ASN A 233 -7.35 -11.81 -0.45
N THR A 234 -8.65 -12.01 -0.57
CA THR A 234 -9.59 -11.78 0.53
C THR A 234 -9.64 -12.94 1.50
N LEU A 235 -9.24 -14.12 1.05
CA LEU A 235 -9.15 -15.35 1.83
C LEU A 235 -7.78 -15.98 1.57
N SER A 236 -7.18 -16.53 2.63
CA SER A 236 -6.04 -17.42 2.49
C SER A 236 -6.44 -18.61 1.61
N SER A 237 -5.79 -18.78 0.48
CA SER A 237 -6.21 -19.74 -0.54
C SER A 237 -5.02 -20.40 -1.19
N THR A 238 -5.08 -21.73 -1.36
CA THR A 238 -4.08 -22.50 -2.11
C THR A 238 -4.08 -22.18 -3.61
N THR A 239 -5.12 -21.52 -4.10
CA THR A 239 -5.23 -21.06 -5.50
C THR A 239 -4.99 -19.56 -5.65
N GLY A 240 -4.64 -18.86 -4.57
CA GLY A 240 -4.30 -17.45 -4.59
C GLY A 240 -3.07 -17.19 -5.46
N ASN A 241 -3.03 -16.05 -6.13
CA ASN A 241 -1.90 -15.60 -6.91
C ASN A 241 -1.73 -14.09 -6.79
N ASN A 242 -1.00 -13.66 -5.76
CA ASN A 242 -0.62 -12.25 -5.58
C ASN A 242 0.58 -11.84 -6.44
N VAL A 243 1.40 -12.80 -6.88
CA VAL A 243 2.70 -12.54 -7.51
C VAL A 243 2.59 -12.41 -9.03
N GLY A 244 1.63 -13.09 -9.65
CA GLY A 244 1.38 -13.01 -11.09
C GLY A 244 1.72 -14.29 -11.88
N THR A 245 1.82 -14.16 -13.19
CA THR A 245 2.04 -15.28 -14.13
C THR A 245 3.34 -15.11 -14.89
N VAL A 246 3.93 -16.24 -15.32
CA VAL A 246 5.20 -16.29 -16.08
C VAL A 246 5.02 -16.53 -17.58
N THR A 247 3.78 -16.72 -18.04
CA THR A 247 3.46 -17.06 -19.46
C THR A 247 2.51 -16.05 -20.08
N GLY A 248 2.49 -16.00 -21.42
CA GLY A 248 1.62 -15.10 -22.17
C GLY A 248 2.05 -13.63 -22.09
N ILE A 249 1.10 -12.71 -22.10
CA ILE A 249 1.33 -11.32 -21.72
C ILE A 249 1.49 -11.30 -20.20
N GLN A 250 2.69 -10.99 -19.75
CA GLN A 250 3.05 -11.03 -18.33
C GLN A 250 2.47 -9.83 -17.60
N SER A 251 1.90 -10.06 -16.43
CA SER A 251 1.42 -8.97 -15.57
C SER A 251 2.57 -8.26 -14.85
N ASN A 252 3.64 -8.99 -14.57
CA ASN A 252 4.77 -8.47 -13.78
C ASN A 252 6.06 -9.28 -14.03
N PRO A 253 6.85 -8.95 -15.04
CA PRO A 253 8.08 -9.67 -15.32
C PRO A 253 9.17 -9.49 -14.25
N VAL A 254 9.05 -8.47 -13.38
CA VAL A 254 10.07 -8.17 -12.36
C VAL A 254 10.15 -9.28 -11.32
N TYR A 255 9.01 -9.80 -10.83
CA TYR A 255 8.98 -10.80 -9.76
C TYR A 255 7.95 -11.94 -9.91
N SER A 256 7.17 -12.01 -10.99
CA SER A 256 6.16 -13.08 -11.16
C SER A 256 6.76 -14.50 -11.21
N GLY A 257 8.03 -14.64 -11.57
CA GLY A 257 8.74 -15.92 -11.54
C GLY A 257 8.99 -16.46 -10.14
N PHE A 258 8.85 -15.65 -9.11
CA PHE A 258 9.07 -16.03 -7.72
C PHE A 258 7.80 -16.44 -6.98
N ALA A 259 6.77 -16.89 -7.70
CA ALA A 259 5.48 -17.30 -7.14
C ALA A 259 5.59 -18.45 -6.12
N SER A 260 6.63 -19.27 -6.21
CA SER A 260 6.91 -20.39 -5.28
C SER A 260 7.62 -19.96 -3.98
N ALA A 261 7.88 -18.67 -3.77
CA ALA A 261 8.51 -18.18 -2.55
C ALA A 261 7.66 -18.50 -1.32
N SER A 262 8.25 -19.09 -0.28
CA SER A 262 7.59 -19.31 1.00
C SER A 262 7.69 -18.12 1.93
N THR A 263 8.59 -17.17 1.65
CA THR A 263 8.67 -15.90 2.38
C THR A 263 8.90 -14.73 1.43
N TYR A 264 8.27 -13.60 1.77
CA TYR A 264 8.57 -12.30 1.18
C TYR A 264 8.95 -11.33 2.30
N GLN A 265 10.04 -10.62 2.13
CA GLN A 265 10.59 -9.74 3.15
C GLN A 265 11.00 -8.41 2.54
N VAL A 266 10.68 -7.32 3.23
CA VAL A 266 11.14 -5.96 2.90
C VAL A 266 11.82 -5.34 4.11
N ILE A 267 13.01 -4.79 3.89
CA ILE A 267 13.68 -3.87 4.81
C ILE A 267 13.83 -2.56 4.06
N GLY A 268 13.36 -1.48 4.61
CA GLY A 268 13.48 -0.18 3.96
C GLY A 268 13.83 0.94 4.91
N ALA A 269 14.44 1.99 4.36
CA ALA A 269 14.73 3.24 5.04
C ALA A 269 14.57 4.41 4.07
N GLY A 270 14.21 5.58 4.60
CA GLY A 270 14.09 6.80 3.81
C GLY A 270 14.36 8.05 4.63
N ALA A 271 14.75 9.11 3.93
CA ALA A 271 14.96 10.43 4.51
C ALA A 271 14.46 11.51 3.56
N GLN A 272 13.96 12.60 4.14
CA GLN A 272 13.52 13.80 3.42
C GLN A 272 13.99 15.05 4.15
N TYR A 273 14.43 16.02 3.37
CA TYR A 273 14.59 17.41 3.80
C TYR A 273 13.55 18.27 3.08
N GLY A 274 12.82 19.10 3.82
CA GLY A 274 11.77 19.98 3.28
C GLY A 274 12.00 21.43 3.72
N ALA A 275 12.19 22.34 2.76
CA ALA A 275 12.10 23.77 2.94
C ALA A 275 10.73 24.28 2.48
N SER A 276 10.46 25.60 2.54
CA SER A 276 9.15 26.17 2.20
C SER A 276 8.68 25.85 0.78
N ASN A 277 9.60 25.78 -0.19
CA ASN A 277 9.29 25.57 -1.60
C ASN A 277 10.15 24.48 -2.26
N PHE A 278 10.92 23.73 -1.48
CA PHE A 278 11.84 22.71 -1.98
C PHE A 278 11.85 21.50 -1.07
N PHE A 279 11.73 20.30 -1.66
CA PHE A 279 11.82 19.02 -0.96
C PHE A 279 12.80 18.12 -1.71
N VAL A 280 13.68 17.48 -0.99
CA VAL A 280 14.57 16.44 -1.51
C VAL A 280 14.49 15.24 -0.60
N GLY A 281 14.44 14.05 -1.18
CA GLY A 281 14.42 12.81 -0.44
C GLY A 281 15.13 11.70 -1.16
N ALA A 282 15.52 10.70 -0.37
CA ALA A 282 16.06 9.45 -0.86
C ALA A 282 15.53 8.29 -0.02
N ASN A 283 15.42 7.15 -0.63
CA ASN A 283 15.04 5.92 0.05
C ASN A 283 15.79 4.72 -0.51
N TYR A 284 15.82 3.68 0.30
CA TYR A 284 16.43 2.39 -0.01
C TYR A 284 15.51 1.28 0.44
N SER A 285 15.42 0.22 -0.35
CA SER A 285 14.82 -1.04 0.07
C SER A 285 15.66 -2.25 -0.32
N ASN A 286 15.60 -3.28 0.53
CA ASN A 286 16.07 -4.63 0.26
C ASN A 286 14.87 -5.57 0.32
N VAL A 287 14.61 -6.26 -0.78
CA VAL A 287 13.47 -7.17 -0.92
C VAL A 287 13.99 -8.58 -1.16
N ARG A 288 13.38 -9.57 -0.49
CA ARG A 288 13.75 -10.98 -0.60
C ARG A 288 12.53 -11.84 -0.83
N PHE A 289 12.61 -12.69 -1.86
CA PHE A 289 11.72 -13.82 -2.10
C PHE A 289 12.49 -15.09 -1.70
N GLY A 290 12.21 -15.58 -0.49
CA GLY A 290 13.01 -16.65 0.13
C GLY A 290 12.37 -18.02 -0.01
N ASP A 291 13.24 -19.04 0.10
CA ASP A 291 12.89 -20.44 0.12
C ASP A 291 12.04 -20.87 -1.08
N LEU A 292 12.47 -20.43 -2.28
CA LEU A 292 11.83 -20.76 -3.55
C LEU A 292 11.85 -22.27 -3.77
N GLY A 293 10.71 -22.83 -4.15
CA GLY A 293 10.57 -24.26 -4.46
C GLY A 293 10.75 -25.20 -3.26
N ASP A 294 10.70 -24.69 -2.02
CA ASP A 294 10.80 -25.53 -0.82
C ASP A 294 9.58 -26.46 -0.69
N PRO A 295 9.78 -27.80 -0.75
CA PRO A 295 8.68 -28.76 -0.63
C PRO A 295 8.05 -28.80 0.77
N ASN A 296 8.72 -28.26 1.80
CA ASN A 296 8.22 -28.21 3.18
C ASN A 296 7.45 -26.91 3.47
N SER A 297 7.41 -25.98 2.52
CA SER A 297 6.65 -24.74 2.69
C SER A 297 5.15 -24.98 2.59
N GLY A 298 4.37 -24.08 3.17
CA GLY A 298 2.91 -24.08 3.03
C GLY A 298 2.43 -23.85 1.59
N THR A 299 3.33 -23.47 0.68
CA THR A 299 3.11 -23.18 -0.73
C THR A 299 3.20 -24.41 -1.64
N LEU A 300 3.11 -25.62 -1.11
CA LEU A 300 3.20 -26.89 -1.85
C LEU A 300 2.30 -26.99 -3.09
N SER A 301 1.22 -26.23 -3.13
CA SER A 301 0.31 -26.20 -4.29
C SER A 301 0.71 -25.15 -5.35
N MET A 302 1.71 -24.32 -5.08
CA MET A 302 2.15 -23.32 -6.05
C MET A 302 3.11 -23.94 -7.05
N THR A 303 2.81 -23.76 -8.32
CA THR A 303 3.68 -24.21 -9.40
C THR A 303 4.99 -23.45 -9.37
N ASN A 304 6.10 -24.17 -9.49
CA ASN A 304 7.43 -23.64 -9.71
C ASN A 304 7.90 -23.98 -11.15
N PRO A 305 7.26 -23.40 -12.19
CA PRO A 305 7.47 -23.82 -13.57
C PRO A 305 8.88 -23.54 -14.08
N LEU A 306 9.62 -22.65 -13.40
CA LEU A 306 10.99 -22.27 -13.75
C LEU A 306 12.05 -23.05 -12.95
N GLY A 307 11.60 -23.88 -11.98
CA GLY A 307 12.49 -24.72 -11.16
C GLY A 307 13.41 -23.92 -10.25
N TYR A 308 13.04 -22.70 -9.86
CA TYR A 308 13.89 -21.86 -9.01
C TYR A 308 14.02 -22.41 -7.59
N HIS A 309 15.22 -22.27 -7.02
CA HIS A 309 15.54 -22.67 -5.64
C HIS A 309 16.31 -21.54 -4.93
N GLY A 310 16.24 -21.51 -3.59
CA GLY A 310 16.98 -20.53 -2.77
C GLY A 310 16.26 -19.21 -2.62
N THR A 311 16.96 -18.10 -2.73
CA THR A 311 16.43 -16.75 -2.43
C THR A 311 16.79 -15.74 -3.52
N ALA A 312 15.79 -15.12 -4.11
CA ALA A 312 15.98 -13.97 -4.97
C ALA A 312 16.01 -12.68 -4.14
N VAL A 313 17.02 -11.84 -4.37
CA VAL A 313 17.25 -10.61 -3.61
C VAL A 313 17.29 -9.42 -4.53
N PHE A 314 16.56 -8.36 -4.18
CA PHE A 314 16.56 -7.07 -4.88
C PHE A 314 16.98 -5.95 -3.95
N ASN A 315 17.63 -4.93 -4.52
CA ASN A 315 17.92 -3.66 -3.87
C ASN A 315 17.40 -2.53 -4.75
N SER A 316 16.65 -1.60 -4.15
CA SER A 316 16.18 -0.37 -4.79
C SER A 316 16.85 0.83 -4.12
N TYR A 317 17.26 1.79 -4.94
CA TYR A 317 17.84 3.06 -4.54
C TYR A 317 17.10 4.16 -5.28
N ALA A 318 16.35 4.99 -4.57
CA ALA A 318 15.60 6.06 -5.19
C ALA A 318 15.91 7.42 -4.57
N ALA A 319 15.83 8.46 -5.41
CA ALA A 319 15.94 9.84 -4.99
C ALA A 319 14.97 10.71 -5.79
N TYR A 320 14.51 11.79 -5.14
CA TYR A 320 13.63 12.75 -5.79
C TYR A 320 13.89 14.17 -5.33
N VAL A 321 13.47 15.11 -6.17
CA VAL A 321 13.39 16.53 -5.88
C VAL A 321 12.00 17.04 -6.26
N ARG A 322 11.40 17.84 -5.39
CA ARG A 322 10.16 18.58 -5.67
C ARG A 322 10.41 20.06 -5.42
N TYR A 323 10.09 20.88 -6.40
CA TYR A 323 10.22 22.34 -6.35
C TYR A 323 8.87 23.01 -6.62
N LEU A 324 8.53 24.00 -5.80
CA LEU A 324 7.33 24.81 -5.91
C LEU A 324 7.73 26.23 -6.31
N PRO A 325 7.88 26.55 -7.63
CA PRO A 325 8.21 27.89 -8.08
C PRO A 325 7.13 28.92 -7.71
N ARG A 326 5.89 28.44 -7.59
CA ARG A 326 4.72 29.19 -7.14
C ARG A 326 3.83 28.27 -6.27
N PRO A 327 2.93 28.84 -5.43
CA PRO A 327 2.03 28.03 -4.59
C PRO A 327 1.09 27.09 -5.37
N ASP A 328 0.78 27.44 -6.63
CA ASP A 328 -0.10 26.69 -7.53
C ASP A 328 0.63 25.83 -8.56
N ILE A 329 1.98 25.84 -8.54
CA ILE A 329 2.79 25.02 -9.46
C ILE A 329 3.76 24.14 -8.66
N ALA A 330 3.79 22.84 -8.94
CA ALA A 330 4.80 21.95 -8.41
C ALA A 330 5.47 21.17 -9.54
N LEU A 331 6.79 21.09 -9.48
CA LEU A 331 7.63 20.32 -10.41
C LEU A 331 8.33 19.24 -9.61
N THR A 332 8.29 17.99 -10.08
CA THR A 332 8.93 16.87 -9.42
C THR A 332 9.78 16.10 -10.42
N GLY A 333 11.02 15.77 -10.05
CA GLY A 333 11.87 14.84 -10.75
C GLY A 333 12.28 13.71 -9.80
N ALA A 334 12.34 12.47 -10.30
CA ALA A 334 12.78 11.33 -9.51
C ALA A 334 13.54 10.32 -10.36
N TYR A 335 14.43 9.59 -9.70
CA TYR A 335 15.16 8.47 -10.28
C TYR A 335 15.12 7.29 -9.32
N ASP A 336 14.90 6.10 -9.86
CA ASP A 336 14.99 4.82 -9.16
C ASP A 336 15.90 3.86 -9.92
N PHE A 337 16.78 3.18 -9.17
CA PHE A 337 17.59 2.07 -9.65
C PHE A 337 17.28 0.82 -8.84
N LEU A 338 16.60 -0.13 -9.49
CA LEU A 338 16.35 -1.47 -8.94
C LEU A 338 17.32 -2.47 -9.56
N THR A 339 17.96 -3.29 -8.72
CA THR A 339 18.85 -4.37 -9.15
C THR A 339 18.62 -5.61 -8.33
N GLY A 340 18.61 -6.77 -8.96
CA GLY A 340 18.49 -8.04 -8.26
C GLY A 340 17.85 -9.16 -9.06
N GLY A 341 17.31 -10.15 -8.32
CA GLY A 341 16.67 -11.33 -8.91
C GLY A 341 17.66 -12.33 -9.49
N ALA A 342 18.96 -12.20 -9.21
CA ALA A 342 19.93 -13.23 -9.56
C ALA A 342 19.59 -14.51 -8.82
N ILE A 343 19.38 -15.61 -9.55
CA ILE A 343 19.04 -16.92 -8.99
C ILE A 343 19.55 -18.01 -9.93
N ASP A 344 19.97 -19.14 -9.37
CA ASP A 344 20.46 -20.30 -10.11
C ASP A 344 21.55 -19.94 -11.15
N GLY A 345 22.46 -19.01 -10.79
CA GLY A 345 23.57 -18.56 -11.65
C GLY A 345 23.16 -17.63 -12.79
N LYS A 346 21.90 -17.17 -12.85
CA LYS A 346 21.44 -16.19 -13.84
C LYS A 346 21.92 -14.78 -13.51
N PRO A 347 22.21 -13.94 -14.52
CA PRO A 347 22.52 -12.53 -14.29
C PRO A 347 21.37 -11.79 -13.63
N PRO A 348 21.65 -10.81 -12.74
CA PRO A 348 20.62 -9.98 -12.14
C PRO A 348 19.91 -9.12 -13.20
N ALA A 349 18.66 -8.79 -12.94
CA ALA A 349 17.96 -7.73 -13.65
C ALA A 349 18.36 -6.36 -13.10
N HIS A 350 18.38 -5.37 -13.99
CA HIS A 350 18.58 -3.97 -13.63
C HIS A 350 17.47 -3.14 -14.28
N TYR A 351 16.84 -2.28 -13.50
CA TYR A 351 15.82 -1.35 -13.97
C TYR A 351 16.22 0.06 -13.55
N ASN A 352 16.34 0.95 -14.54
CA ASN A 352 16.56 2.38 -14.33
C ASN A 352 15.26 3.08 -14.69
N GLN A 353 14.67 3.82 -13.75
CA GLN A 353 13.41 4.51 -13.93
C GLN A 353 13.58 6.01 -13.69
N PHE A 354 13.22 6.81 -14.69
CA PHE A 354 13.26 8.26 -14.67
C PHE A 354 11.84 8.80 -14.67
N ASN A 355 11.54 9.70 -13.76
CA ASN A 355 10.22 10.28 -13.59
C ASN A 355 10.29 11.79 -13.59
N ALA A 356 9.32 12.43 -14.26
CA ALA A 356 9.12 13.87 -14.23
C ALA A 356 7.62 14.16 -14.17
N ALA A 357 7.21 15.08 -13.31
CA ALA A 357 5.82 15.53 -13.21
C ALA A 357 5.74 17.04 -13.02
N ALA A 358 4.71 17.64 -13.59
CA ALA A 358 4.35 19.03 -13.36
C ALA A 358 2.86 19.11 -13.01
N HIS A 359 2.55 19.86 -11.96
CA HIS A 359 1.22 20.05 -11.42
C HIS A 359 0.81 21.51 -11.51
N TYR A 360 -0.44 21.76 -11.85
CA TYR A 360 -1.08 23.04 -11.79
C TYR A 360 -2.36 22.96 -10.95
N LEU A 361 -2.31 23.52 -9.74
CA LEU A 361 -3.41 23.50 -8.80
C LEU A 361 -4.45 24.56 -9.19
N LEU A 362 -5.56 24.13 -9.78
CA LEU A 362 -6.72 25.00 -10.07
C LEU A 362 -7.39 25.48 -8.79
N SER A 363 -7.31 24.68 -7.74
CA SER A 363 -7.78 24.99 -6.40
C SER A 363 -7.03 24.14 -5.37
N LYS A 364 -7.35 24.29 -4.06
CA LYS A 364 -6.84 23.42 -3.00
C LYS A 364 -7.27 21.94 -3.16
N ARG A 365 -8.26 21.67 -4.00
CA ARG A 365 -8.86 20.34 -4.19
C ARG A 365 -8.75 19.80 -5.61
N THR A 366 -8.40 20.63 -6.59
CA THR A 366 -8.37 20.25 -8.00
C THR A 366 -7.01 20.55 -8.59
N ASP A 367 -6.40 19.52 -9.16
CA ASP A 367 -5.05 19.52 -9.72
C ASP A 367 -5.09 19.00 -11.16
N LEU A 368 -4.51 19.76 -12.09
CA LEU A 368 -4.17 19.29 -13.43
C LEU A 368 -2.71 18.94 -13.44
N TYR A 369 -2.38 17.81 -14.04
CA TYR A 369 -0.99 17.38 -14.07
C TYR A 369 -0.59 16.73 -15.39
N VAL A 370 0.70 16.84 -15.70
CA VAL A 370 1.36 16.05 -16.72
C VAL A 370 2.49 15.26 -16.06
N LEU A 371 2.71 14.04 -16.54
CA LEU A 371 3.83 13.23 -16.08
C LEU A 371 4.45 12.43 -17.24
N ALA A 372 5.71 12.11 -17.06
CA ALA A 372 6.48 11.20 -17.90
C ALA A 372 7.23 10.20 -17.01
N THR A 373 7.14 8.92 -17.35
CA THR A 373 7.99 7.88 -16.76
C THR A 373 8.68 7.11 -17.87
N TYR A 374 9.99 6.95 -17.77
CA TYR A 374 10.82 6.21 -18.70
C TYR A 374 11.60 5.14 -17.97
N VAL A 375 11.45 3.89 -18.41
CA VAL A 375 12.12 2.73 -17.81
C VAL A 375 13.07 2.11 -18.81
N ILE A 376 14.29 1.78 -18.35
CA ILE A 376 15.28 1.00 -19.08
C ILE A 376 15.57 -0.26 -18.26
N ALA A 377 15.40 -1.43 -18.87
CA ALA A 377 15.69 -2.73 -18.28
C ALA A 377 16.90 -3.40 -18.93
N SER A 378 17.63 -4.21 -18.18
CA SER A 378 18.71 -5.05 -18.70
C SER A 378 18.91 -6.28 -17.77
N GLY A 379 19.66 -7.26 -18.25
CA GLY A 379 19.89 -8.53 -17.55
C GLY A 379 18.78 -9.54 -17.81
N THR A 380 18.51 -10.41 -16.84
CA THR A 380 17.51 -11.49 -16.92
C THR A 380 16.40 -11.21 -15.92
N ASP A 381 15.14 -11.17 -16.37
CA ASP A 381 13.99 -10.96 -15.49
C ASP A 381 13.60 -12.24 -14.73
N SER A 382 12.61 -12.12 -13.85
CA SER A 382 12.14 -13.25 -13.03
C SER A 382 11.55 -14.41 -13.83
N THR A 383 11.19 -14.18 -15.08
CA THR A 383 10.62 -15.20 -15.98
C THR A 383 11.68 -15.94 -16.80
N ASN A 384 12.95 -15.72 -16.47
CA ASN A 384 14.11 -16.29 -17.16
C ASN A 384 14.24 -15.84 -18.62
N GLN A 385 13.79 -14.63 -18.93
CA GLN A 385 13.89 -14.00 -20.24
C GLN A 385 14.78 -12.74 -20.16
N PRO A 386 15.27 -12.20 -21.26
CA PRO A 386 15.86 -10.86 -21.27
C PRO A 386 14.89 -9.87 -20.64
N ALA A 387 15.40 -9.08 -19.68
CA ALA A 387 14.56 -8.17 -18.91
C ALA A 387 13.90 -7.12 -19.81
N VAL A 388 12.59 -7.00 -19.69
CA VAL A 388 11.78 -5.99 -20.38
C VAL A 388 11.37 -4.87 -19.44
N ALA A 389 11.22 -3.65 -19.96
CA ALA A 389 10.75 -2.54 -19.16
C ALA A 389 9.30 -2.77 -18.71
N SER A 390 9.01 -2.45 -17.46
CA SER A 390 7.69 -2.64 -16.86
C SER A 390 7.38 -1.51 -15.88
N ILE A 391 6.22 -0.91 -16.06
CA ILE A 391 5.69 0.15 -15.19
C ILE A 391 4.43 -0.38 -14.53
N LEU A 392 4.30 -0.19 -13.24
CA LEU A 392 3.18 -0.70 -12.44
C LEU A 392 1.83 -0.32 -13.06
N THR A 393 0.91 -1.27 -13.10
CA THR A 393 -0.46 -1.19 -13.69
C THR A 393 -0.53 -1.09 -15.21
N LEU A 394 0.61 -0.96 -15.90
CA LEU A 394 0.63 -0.96 -17.36
C LEU A 394 1.00 -2.33 -17.93
N THR A 395 0.64 -2.56 -19.19
CA THR A 395 1.16 -3.69 -19.94
C THR A 395 2.67 -3.54 -20.09
N PRO A 396 3.48 -4.53 -19.68
CA PRO A 396 4.92 -4.48 -19.85
C PRO A 396 5.34 -4.24 -21.29
N SER A 397 6.53 -3.70 -21.47
CA SER A 397 7.13 -3.51 -22.81
C SER A 397 7.50 -4.84 -23.46
N ASP A 398 7.51 -4.88 -24.78
CA ASP A 398 8.15 -5.96 -25.56
C ASP A 398 9.66 -5.74 -25.76
N SER A 399 10.22 -4.69 -25.18
CA SER A 399 11.63 -4.31 -25.29
C SER A 399 12.19 -3.90 -23.93
N SER A 400 13.50 -3.60 -23.92
CA SER A 400 14.18 -3.09 -22.73
C SER A 400 13.76 -1.67 -22.33
N HIS A 401 12.90 -0.98 -23.08
CA HIS A 401 12.49 0.39 -22.74
C HIS A 401 10.99 0.59 -22.88
N GLN A 402 10.45 1.44 -22.00
CA GLN A 402 9.07 1.88 -22.05
C GLN A 402 8.98 3.34 -21.63
N LEU A 403 8.24 4.13 -22.42
CA LEU A 403 7.87 5.49 -22.08
C LEU A 403 6.37 5.56 -21.86
N ILE A 404 5.95 6.19 -20.79
CA ILE A 404 4.59 6.68 -20.64
C ILE A 404 4.58 8.20 -20.53
N LEU A 405 3.63 8.82 -21.23
CA LEU A 405 3.24 10.21 -21.06
C LEU A 405 1.77 10.25 -20.63
N ARG A 406 1.46 11.06 -19.63
CA ARG A 406 0.11 11.19 -19.10
C ARG A 406 -0.28 12.67 -18.92
N LEU A 407 -1.51 12.98 -19.30
CA LEU A 407 -2.23 14.18 -18.88
C LEU A 407 -3.41 13.76 -18.02
N GLY A 408 -3.52 14.29 -16.82
CA GLY A 408 -4.55 13.89 -15.87
C GLY A 408 -5.14 15.05 -15.08
N ILE A 409 -6.27 14.75 -14.45
CA ILE A 409 -6.95 15.60 -13.49
C ILE A 409 -7.20 14.80 -12.21
N MET A 410 -6.96 15.43 -11.07
CA MET A 410 -7.24 14.88 -9.76
C MET A 410 -8.11 15.84 -8.95
N HIS A 411 -9.10 15.29 -8.23
CA HIS A 411 -10.01 16.07 -7.40
C HIS A 411 -10.26 15.39 -6.06
N PHE A 412 -10.16 16.18 -4.98
CA PHE A 412 -10.48 15.76 -3.60
C PHE A 412 -11.84 16.32 -3.20
N PHE A 413 -12.66 15.53 -2.53
CA PHE A 413 -14.00 15.97 -2.02
C PHE A 413 -14.26 15.51 -0.58
#